data_5a5a567d4784d9efa821afba253cc814
#
_entry.id   5a5a567d4784d9efa821afba253cc814
#
_cell.length_a   1.000
_cell.length_b   1.000
_cell.length_c   1.000
_cell.angle_alpha   90.00
_cell.angle_beta   90.00
_cell.angle_gamma   90.00
#
_symmetry.space_group_name_H-M   'P 1'
#
loop_
_entity.id
_entity.type
_entity.pdbx_description
1 polymer ?
#
loop_
_entity_poly.entity_id
_entity_poly.type
_entity_poly.pdbx_seq_one_letter_code
_entity_poly.pdbx_strand_id
1 'polypeptide(L)'
;GNGKCNLTNLYMDPSFYRGDEKGFWGTAIRNFPPKAAVAFFRNLGVLTMDRGGYVYPMSGQAQTVLDALLRGAKRAGVKIVTGCEVEKAGRKKEHFEVTTNLGTFTGDFLILACGSKAAKATGSDGSGYELAKQFGHRIIKPLPALVQLRCEGDLLPKASGVRVDALVSIQTADGKTAAKDRGELQITDYGISGIPVFQVSRYAAKLLDQKKKVLASL
;
A
#
# COMPACT_ATOMS: atom_id res chain seq x y z
N GLY A 1 0.15 5.20 8.57
CA GLY A 1 0.99 6.26 8.03
C GLY A 1 1.58 7.14 9.11
N ASN A 2 2.34 8.13 8.68
CA ASN A 2 3.02 9.09 9.57
C ASN A 2 2.17 10.34 9.90
N GLY A 3 0.86 10.25 9.77
CA GLY A 3 -0.08 11.32 10.14
C GLY A 3 -0.28 12.43 9.10
N LYS A 4 0.38 12.38 7.93
CA LYS A 4 0.31 13.48 6.93
C LYS A 4 -0.70 13.26 5.81
N CYS A 5 -0.93 12.05 5.36
CA CYS A 5 -1.82 11.63 4.27
C CYS A 5 -1.48 12.22 2.90
N ASN A 6 -0.64 11.53 2.14
CA ASN A 6 -0.45 11.81 0.72
C ASN A 6 -1.73 11.43 -0.04
N LEU A 7 -2.38 12.39 -0.70
CA LEU A 7 -3.64 12.19 -1.42
C LEU A 7 -3.45 11.63 -2.82
N THR A 8 -2.47 12.18 -3.54
CA THR A 8 -2.13 11.79 -4.92
C THR A 8 -0.76 12.33 -5.31
N ASN A 9 -0.30 11.95 -6.52
CA ASN A 9 0.89 12.53 -7.12
C ASN A 9 0.52 13.14 -8.48
N LEU A 10 0.97 14.37 -8.74
CA LEU A 10 0.73 15.07 -10.01
C LEU A 10 1.64 14.56 -11.13
N TYR A 11 2.80 14.00 -10.78
CA TYR A 11 3.71 13.38 -11.73
C TYR A 11 3.39 11.89 -11.88
N MET A 12 2.71 11.58 -12.96
CA MET A 12 2.25 10.23 -13.26
C MET A 12 2.98 9.74 -14.50
N ASP A 13 4.03 8.93 -14.29
CA ASP A 13 4.77 8.29 -15.36
C ASP A 13 4.57 6.76 -15.30
N PRO A 14 4.35 6.08 -16.43
CA PRO A 14 4.21 4.63 -16.49
C PRO A 14 5.34 3.84 -15.84
N SER A 15 6.55 4.38 -15.82
CA SER A 15 7.73 3.74 -15.21
C SER A 15 7.65 3.64 -13.68
N PHE A 16 6.79 4.45 -13.03
CA PHE A 16 6.57 4.39 -11.58
C PHE A 16 5.68 3.23 -11.16
N TYR A 17 4.90 2.70 -12.09
CA TYR A 17 4.00 1.57 -11.84
C TYR A 17 4.65 0.26 -12.27
N ARG A 18 4.78 -0.65 -11.33
CA ARG A 18 5.47 -1.91 -11.52
C ARG A 18 4.52 -3.06 -11.21
N GLY A 19 4.30 -3.91 -12.19
CA GLY A 19 3.44 -5.09 -12.10
C GLY A 19 3.84 -6.10 -13.16
N ASP A 20 3.35 -7.31 -13.03
CA ASP A 20 3.60 -8.37 -14.02
C ASP A 20 2.75 -8.14 -15.29
N GLU A 21 1.59 -7.52 -15.16
CA GLU A 21 0.76 -7.07 -16.29
C GLU A 21 1.00 -5.61 -16.61
N LYS A 22 1.53 -5.36 -17.80
CA LYS A 22 1.80 -4.00 -18.27
C LYS A 22 0.48 -3.24 -18.51
N GLY A 23 0.41 -2.04 -17.95
CA GLY A 23 -0.71 -1.11 -18.19
C GLY A 23 -2.00 -1.38 -17.42
N PHE A 24 -2.08 -2.44 -16.61
CA PHE A 24 -3.26 -2.74 -15.78
C PHE A 24 -3.71 -1.54 -14.92
N TRP A 25 -2.78 -0.87 -14.25
CA TRP A 25 -3.03 0.32 -13.45
C TRP A 25 -3.57 1.50 -14.26
N GLY A 26 -3.23 1.59 -15.56
CA GLY A 26 -3.54 2.74 -16.41
C GLY A 26 -5.05 2.99 -16.57
N THR A 27 -5.87 1.95 -16.55
CA THR A 27 -7.33 2.11 -16.62
C THR A 27 -7.87 2.82 -15.39
N ALA A 28 -7.44 2.44 -14.18
CA ALA A 28 -7.87 3.10 -12.96
C ALA A 28 -7.45 4.58 -12.94
N ILE A 29 -6.20 4.87 -13.32
CA ILE A 29 -5.67 6.24 -13.34
C ILE A 29 -6.35 7.09 -14.41
N ARG A 30 -6.69 6.55 -15.57
CA ARG A 30 -7.46 7.29 -16.58
C ARG A 30 -8.87 7.62 -16.10
N ASN A 31 -9.53 6.69 -15.42
CA ASN A 31 -10.89 6.89 -14.90
C ASN A 31 -10.93 7.85 -13.70
N PHE A 32 -9.88 7.88 -12.89
CA PHE A 32 -9.77 8.79 -11.74
C PHE A 32 -8.35 9.39 -11.66
N PRO A 33 -8.05 10.37 -12.51
CA PRO A 33 -6.72 10.98 -12.58
C PRO A 33 -6.43 11.86 -11.36
N PRO A 34 -5.15 12.22 -11.11
CA PRO A 34 -4.75 13.06 -9.97
C PRO A 34 -5.54 14.36 -9.84
N LYS A 35 -5.85 15.01 -10.95
CA LYS A 35 -6.68 16.24 -10.94
C LYS A 35 -8.10 15.96 -10.42
N ALA A 36 -8.69 14.81 -10.75
CA ALA A 36 -10.00 14.40 -10.23
C ALA A 36 -9.92 14.12 -8.72
N ALA A 37 -8.85 13.48 -8.24
CA ALA A 37 -8.63 13.28 -6.81
C ALA A 37 -8.53 14.62 -6.05
N VAL A 38 -7.76 15.57 -6.56
CA VAL A 38 -7.67 16.93 -5.96
C VAL A 38 -9.03 17.63 -5.94
N ALA A 39 -9.78 17.58 -7.06
CA ALA A 39 -11.12 18.17 -7.15
C ALA A 39 -12.10 17.51 -6.17
N PHE A 40 -12.06 16.18 -6.05
CA PHE A 40 -12.89 15.42 -5.09
C PHE A 40 -12.66 15.90 -3.66
N PHE A 41 -11.40 15.98 -3.21
CA PHE A 41 -11.10 16.45 -1.86
C PHE A 41 -11.44 17.93 -1.66
N ARG A 42 -11.24 18.79 -2.67
CA ARG A 42 -11.67 20.19 -2.63
C ARG A 42 -13.19 20.30 -2.43
N ASN A 43 -13.99 19.48 -3.13
CA ASN A 43 -15.44 19.45 -2.97
C ASN A 43 -15.87 18.99 -1.57
N LEU A 44 -15.05 18.19 -0.89
CA LEU A 44 -15.24 17.86 0.52
C LEU A 44 -14.75 18.93 1.50
N GLY A 45 -14.20 20.06 1.00
CA GLY A 45 -13.68 21.16 1.80
C GLY A 45 -12.23 20.99 2.25
N VAL A 46 -11.46 20.09 1.63
CA VAL A 46 -10.03 19.91 1.92
C VAL A 46 -9.21 20.77 0.96
N LEU A 47 -8.55 21.78 1.49
CA LEU A 47 -7.53 22.54 0.76
C LEU A 47 -6.25 21.67 0.67
N THR A 48 -5.62 21.69 -0.50
CA THR A 48 -4.44 20.87 -0.77
C THR A 48 -3.21 21.73 -1.07
N MET A 49 -2.02 21.18 -0.77
CA MET A 49 -0.74 21.74 -1.18
C MET A 49 0.04 20.73 -2.00
N ASP A 50 0.80 21.23 -2.97
CA ASP A 50 1.77 20.46 -3.74
C ASP A 50 3.17 20.60 -3.12
N ARG A 51 3.86 19.47 -2.98
CA ARG A 51 5.26 19.39 -2.55
C ARG A 51 6.04 18.55 -3.55
N GLY A 52 6.48 19.16 -4.64
CA GLY A 52 7.21 18.47 -5.70
C GLY A 52 6.40 17.32 -6.34
N GLY A 53 5.12 17.58 -6.65
CA GLY A 53 4.18 16.63 -7.20
C GLY A 53 3.38 15.83 -6.17
N TYR A 54 3.86 15.67 -4.94
CA TYR A 54 3.12 15.01 -3.88
C TYR A 54 2.07 15.93 -3.28
N VAL A 55 0.81 15.54 -3.37
CA VAL A 55 -0.32 16.35 -2.89
C VAL A 55 -0.73 15.93 -1.48
N TYR A 56 -0.74 16.90 -0.58
CA TYR A 56 -1.13 16.71 0.83
C TYR A 56 -2.26 17.67 1.20
N PRO A 57 -3.04 17.41 2.27
CA PRO A 57 -3.90 18.42 2.85
C PRO A 57 -3.03 19.59 3.35
N MET A 58 -3.50 20.82 3.16
CA MET A 58 -2.76 22.05 3.56
C MET A 58 -2.50 22.08 5.07
N SER A 59 -3.36 21.47 5.89
CA SER A 59 -3.16 21.31 7.33
C SER A 59 -1.96 20.43 7.69
N GLY A 60 -1.44 19.62 6.76
CA GLY A 60 -0.42 18.60 7.03
C GLY A 60 -0.89 17.44 7.91
N GLN A 61 -2.20 17.34 8.17
CA GLN A 61 -2.78 16.36 9.09
C GLN A 61 -3.71 15.37 8.35
N ALA A 62 -3.48 14.07 8.53
CA ALA A 62 -4.36 13.03 8.00
C ALA A 62 -5.78 13.10 8.56
N GLN A 63 -5.93 13.63 9.80
CA GLN A 63 -7.24 13.79 10.44
C GLN A 63 -8.17 14.68 9.62
N THR A 64 -7.67 15.76 9.01
CA THR A 64 -8.45 16.62 8.12
C THR A 64 -9.12 15.85 6.99
N VAL A 65 -8.39 14.88 6.41
CA VAL A 65 -8.90 14.03 5.32
C VAL A 65 -9.96 13.06 5.83
N LEU A 66 -9.71 12.42 6.96
CA LEU A 66 -10.67 11.51 7.60
C LEU A 66 -11.98 12.22 7.92
N ASP A 67 -11.91 13.38 8.57
CA ASP A 67 -13.09 14.16 8.96
C ASP A 67 -13.89 14.62 7.73
N ALA A 68 -13.21 15.00 6.65
CA ALA A 68 -13.86 15.39 5.40
C ALA A 68 -14.61 14.22 4.76
N LEU A 69 -14.00 13.03 4.73
CA LEU A 69 -14.63 11.81 4.21
C LEU A 69 -15.82 11.39 5.05
N LEU A 70 -15.71 11.41 6.39
CA LEU A 70 -16.81 11.07 7.30
C LEU A 70 -17.98 12.05 7.15
N ARG A 71 -17.71 13.36 7.05
CA ARG A 71 -18.75 14.36 6.77
C ARG A 71 -19.40 14.14 5.40
N GLY A 72 -18.61 13.80 4.38
CA GLY A 72 -19.11 13.48 3.05
C GLY A 72 -20.03 12.28 3.05
N ALA A 73 -19.61 11.19 3.69
CA ALA A 73 -20.41 9.99 3.86
C ALA A 73 -21.74 10.28 4.59
N LYS A 74 -21.69 11.04 5.69
CA LYS A 74 -22.89 11.45 6.43
C LYS A 74 -23.84 12.26 5.57
N ARG A 75 -23.36 13.22 4.78
CA ARG A 75 -24.19 14.02 3.86
C ARG A 75 -24.85 13.17 2.78
N ALA A 76 -24.16 12.12 2.32
CA ALA A 76 -24.67 11.18 1.34
C ALA A 76 -25.60 10.11 1.94
N GLY A 77 -25.92 10.16 3.23
CA GLY A 77 -26.79 9.18 3.90
C GLY A 77 -26.15 7.81 4.10
N VAL A 78 -24.82 7.71 4.02
CA VAL A 78 -24.11 6.43 4.20
C VAL A 78 -24.21 5.99 5.67
N LYS A 79 -24.67 4.76 5.89
CA LYS A 79 -24.63 4.13 7.21
C LYS A 79 -23.27 3.47 7.42
N ILE A 80 -22.49 3.98 8.36
CA ILE A 80 -21.21 3.40 8.77
C ILE A 80 -21.44 2.53 9.99
N VAL A 81 -21.08 1.25 9.89
CA VAL A 81 -21.19 0.29 11.01
C VAL A 81 -19.77 -0.11 11.40
N THR A 82 -19.35 0.31 12.59
CA THR A 82 -18.04 -0.02 13.17
C THR A 82 -18.14 -1.24 14.07
N GLY A 83 -16.99 -1.89 14.38
CA GLY A 83 -16.99 -3.14 15.15
C GLY A 83 -17.71 -4.30 14.44
N CYS A 84 -17.89 -4.17 13.14
CA CYS A 84 -18.61 -5.12 12.30
C CYS A 84 -17.59 -5.92 11.46
N GLU A 85 -17.30 -7.13 11.90
CA GLU A 85 -16.39 -8.04 11.21
C GLU A 85 -17.15 -8.87 10.18
N VAL A 86 -16.68 -8.83 8.92
CA VAL A 86 -17.26 -9.62 7.84
C VAL A 86 -16.63 -11.01 7.81
N GLU A 87 -17.46 -12.03 8.07
CA GLU A 87 -17.04 -13.43 8.11
C GLU A 87 -17.22 -14.10 6.74
N LYS A 88 -18.30 -13.79 6.04
CA LYS A 88 -18.64 -14.40 4.76
C LYS A 88 -19.38 -13.42 3.86
N ALA A 89 -19.16 -13.54 2.57
CA ALA A 89 -19.94 -12.83 1.56
C ALA A 89 -20.33 -13.77 0.42
N GLY A 90 -21.51 -13.61 -0.13
CA GLY A 90 -21.99 -14.45 -1.21
C GLY A 90 -23.07 -13.77 -2.04
N ARG A 91 -23.34 -14.32 -3.23
CA ARG A 91 -24.44 -13.87 -4.09
C ARG A 91 -25.63 -14.80 -3.93
N LYS A 92 -26.81 -14.26 -3.71
CA LYS A 92 -28.11 -14.94 -3.60
C LYS A 92 -29.04 -14.41 -4.70
N LYS A 93 -29.17 -15.14 -5.81
CA LYS A 93 -30.01 -14.74 -6.95
C LYS A 93 -29.72 -13.29 -7.38
N GLU A 94 -30.56 -12.34 -6.96
CA GLU A 94 -30.52 -10.93 -7.39
C GLU A 94 -29.74 -9.98 -6.43
N HIS A 95 -29.30 -10.45 -5.26
CA HIS A 95 -28.64 -9.61 -4.27
C HIS A 95 -27.38 -10.28 -3.68
N PHE A 96 -26.56 -9.48 -3.04
CA PHE A 96 -25.45 -9.97 -2.21
C PHE A 96 -25.87 -10.07 -0.75
N GLU A 97 -25.34 -11.08 -0.09
CA GLU A 97 -25.52 -11.32 1.35
C GLU A 97 -24.16 -11.33 2.03
N VAL A 98 -24.04 -10.57 3.11
CA VAL A 98 -22.82 -10.41 3.91
C VAL A 98 -23.11 -10.79 5.34
N THR A 99 -22.51 -11.90 5.80
CA THR A 99 -22.62 -12.37 7.19
C THR A 99 -21.52 -11.75 8.03
N THR A 100 -21.89 -11.24 9.19
CA THR A 100 -21.00 -10.56 10.12
C THR A 100 -21.26 -10.98 11.56
N ASN A 101 -20.37 -10.64 12.49
CA ASN A 101 -20.58 -10.79 13.92
C ASN A 101 -21.79 -10.01 14.48
N LEU A 102 -22.33 -9.05 13.72
CA LEU A 102 -23.51 -8.25 14.11
C LEU A 102 -24.79 -8.67 13.38
N GLY A 103 -24.74 -9.75 12.59
CA GLY A 103 -25.86 -10.24 11.80
C GLY A 103 -25.60 -10.19 10.30
N THR A 104 -26.64 -10.34 9.50
CA THR A 104 -26.54 -10.44 8.05
C THR A 104 -27.05 -9.14 7.40
N PHE A 105 -26.30 -8.65 6.44
CA PHE A 105 -26.66 -7.50 5.60
C PHE A 105 -26.89 -7.95 4.16
N THR A 106 -27.79 -7.26 3.47
CA THR A 106 -28.08 -7.51 2.05
C THR A 106 -27.91 -6.23 1.24
N GLY A 107 -27.57 -6.37 -0.05
CA GLY A 107 -27.43 -5.24 -0.97
C GLY A 107 -27.39 -5.70 -2.42
N ASP A 108 -27.80 -4.82 -3.32
CA ASP A 108 -27.80 -5.10 -4.77
C ASP A 108 -26.37 -5.15 -5.33
N PHE A 109 -25.44 -4.42 -4.71
CA PHE A 109 -24.03 -4.39 -5.07
C PHE A 109 -23.16 -4.60 -3.83
N LEU A 110 -22.00 -5.24 -4.05
CA LEU A 110 -20.98 -5.43 -3.03
C LEU A 110 -19.65 -4.89 -3.54
N ILE A 111 -19.04 -3.97 -2.78
CA ILE A 111 -17.70 -3.44 -3.06
C ILE A 111 -16.76 -3.91 -1.95
N LEU A 112 -15.77 -4.74 -2.33
CA LEU A 112 -14.72 -5.16 -1.43
C LEU A 112 -13.60 -4.11 -1.43
N ALA A 113 -13.53 -3.30 -0.38
CA ALA A 113 -12.54 -2.23 -0.22
C ALA A 113 -11.73 -2.36 1.08
N CYS A 114 -11.52 -3.59 1.55
CA CYS A 114 -10.88 -3.92 2.83
C CYS A 114 -9.39 -3.59 2.89
N GLY A 115 -8.79 -3.16 1.78
CA GLY A 115 -7.35 -2.96 1.68
C GLY A 115 -6.58 -4.27 1.53
N SER A 116 -5.25 -4.17 1.59
CA SER A 116 -4.36 -5.30 1.47
C SER A 116 -3.82 -5.76 2.84
N LYS A 117 -2.89 -6.70 2.87
CA LYS A 117 -2.23 -7.20 4.09
C LYS A 117 -1.07 -6.31 4.52
N ALA A 118 -1.26 -4.98 4.54
CA ALA A 118 -0.17 -4.02 4.74
C ALA A 118 0.03 -3.58 6.19
N ALA A 119 -1.03 -3.58 7.01
CA ALA A 119 -0.95 -3.08 8.39
C ALA A 119 -2.08 -3.67 9.25
N LYS A 120 -1.85 -4.87 9.78
CA LYS A 120 -2.84 -5.60 10.57
C LYS A 120 -3.40 -4.79 11.74
N ALA A 121 -2.56 -4.00 12.42
CA ALA A 121 -2.96 -3.15 13.54
C ALA A 121 -4.00 -2.06 13.16
N THR A 122 -4.16 -1.76 11.87
CA THR A 122 -5.15 -0.80 11.35
C THR A 122 -6.33 -1.47 10.64
N GLY A 123 -6.52 -2.77 10.82
CA GLY A 123 -7.56 -3.56 10.15
C GLY A 123 -7.19 -4.04 8.74
N SER A 124 -6.00 -3.71 8.23
CA SER A 124 -5.51 -4.14 6.92
C SER A 124 -4.78 -5.49 7.04
N ASP A 125 -5.52 -6.55 7.32
CA ASP A 125 -5.02 -7.89 7.67
C ASP A 125 -5.04 -8.89 6.51
N GLY A 126 -5.69 -8.53 5.41
CA GLY A 126 -5.84 -9.36 4.21
C GLY A 126 -7.10 -10.22 4.19
N SER A 127 -8.04 -10.06 5.13
CA SER A 127 -9.33 -10.76 5.17
C SER A 127 -10.13 -10.59 3.86
N GLY A 128 -10.05 -9.41 3.22
CA GLY A 128 -10.70 -9.15 1.94
C GLY A 128 -10.25 -10.08 0.81
N TYR A 129 -9.05 -10.67 0.86
CA TYR A 129 -8.62 -11.67 -0.13
C TYR A 129 -9.39 -12.98 -0.02
N GLU A 130 -9.73 -13.41 1.19
CA GLU A 130 -10.53 -14.62 1.38
C GLU A 130 -11.98 -14.40 0.91
N LEU A 131 -12.52 -13.21 1.14
CA LEU A 131 -13.83 -12.82 0.59
C LEU A 131 -13.79 -12.81 -0.94
N ALA A 132 -12.76 -12.25 -1.57
CA ALA A 132 -12.63 -12.25 -3.02
C ALA A 132 -12.53 -13.66 -3.61
N LYS A 133 -11.86 -14.60 -2.93
CA LYS A 133 -11.82 -16.02 -3.34
C LYS A 133 -13.21 -16.65 -3.36
N GLN A 134 -14.10 -16.28 -2.45
CA GLN A 134 -15.47 -16.80 -2.42
C GLN A 134 -16.25 -16.42 -3.69
N PHE A 135 -15.84 -15.37 -4.38
CA PHE A 135 -16.39 -14.94 -5.67
C PHE A 135 -15.59 -15.48 -6.87
N GLY A 136 -14.68 -16.43 -6.68
CA GLY A 136 -13.91 -17.08 -7.75
C GLY A 136 -12.67 -16.29 -8.20
N HIS A 137 -12.29 -15.19 -7.52
CA HIS A 137 -11.08 -14.47 -7.85
C HIS A 137 -9.81 -15.25 -7.47
N ARG A 138 -8.86 -15.30 -8.39
CA ARG A 138 -7.51 -15.80 -8.10
C ARG A 138 -6.72 -14.70 -7.39
N ILE A 139 -6.21 -14.98 -6.21
CA ILE A 139 -5.38 -14.06 -5.44
C ILE A 139 -3.91 -14.32 -5.76
N ILE A 140 -3.24 -13.30 -6.28
CA ILE A 140 -1.78 -13.29 -6.38
C ILE A 140 -1.23 -13.04 -4.97
N LYS A 141 -0.32 -13.90 -4.52
CA LYS A 141 0.27 -13.83 -3.18
C LYS A 141 0.86 -12.44 -2.92
N PRO A 142 0.35 -11.70 -1.93
CA PRO A 142 0.94 -10.42 -1.54
C PRO A 142 2.34 -10.63 -0.96
N LEU A 143 3.30 -9.84 -1.43
CA LEU A 143 4.66 -9.83 -0.91
C LEU A 143 4.96 -8.46 -0.29
N PRO A 144 5.84 -8.41 0.72
CA PRO A 144 6.28 -7.15 1.30
C PRO A 144 6.90 -6.22 0.25
N ALA A 145 6.58 -4.92 0.36
CA ALA A 145 7.19 -3.87 -0.44
C ALA A 145 7.31 -2.59 0.41
N LEU A 146 8.28 -1.75 0.10
CA LEU A 146 8.61 -0.54 0.86
C LEU A 146 8.89 -0.85 2.34
N VAL A 147 9.69 -1.88 2.57
CA VAL A 147 10.07 -2.37 3.91
C VAL A 147 11.59 -2.38 4.07
N GLN A 148 12.05 -2.35 5.33
CA GLN A 148 13.43 -2.63 5.66
C GLN A 148 13.78 -4.09 5.34
N LEU A 149 15.06 -4.38 5.16
CA LEU A 149 15.57 -5.71 4.92
C LEU A 149 16.31 -6.21 6.16
N ARG A 150 15.93 -7.41 6.62
CA ARG A 150 16.74 -8.16 7.58
C ARG A 150 17.89 -8.80 6.82
N CYS A 151 19.09 -8.64 7.33
CA CYS A 151 20.29 -9.16 6.71
C CYS A 151 21.09 -9.97 7.73
N GLU A 152 21.81 -10.97 7.25
CA GLU A 152 22.82 -11.70 8.01
C GLU A 152 24.16 -10.97 7.89
N GLY A 153 24.89 -10.86 8.97
CA GLY A 153 26.22 -10.25 9.01
C GLY A 153 26.64 -9.73 10.38
N ASP A 154 27.82 -10.07 10.81
CA ASP A 154 28.35 -9.74 12.16
C ASP A 154 28.72 -8.26 12.34
N LEU A 155 28.81 -7.50 11.25
CA LEU A 155 29.12 -6.07 11.29
C LEU A 155 27.89 -5.20 11.56
N LEU A 156 26.70 -5.67 11.24
CA LEU A 156 25.47 -4.87 11.34
C LEU A 156 25.20 -4.35 12.75
N PRO A 157 25.24 -5.19 13.80
CA PRO A 157 25.04 -4.71 15.17
C PRO A 157 26.08 -3.66 15.60
N LYS A 158 27.34 -3.82 15.14
CA LYS A 158 28.45 -2.92 15.47
C LYS A 158 28.32 -1.55 14.79
N ALA A 159 27.67 -1.51 13.63
CA ALA A 159 27.44 -0.29 12.83
C ALA A 159 26.01 0.25 13.02
N SER A 160 25.24 -0.29 13.93
CA SER A 160 23.85 0.13 14.14
C SER A 160 23.75 1.61 14.46
N GLY A 161 22.82 2.31 13.78
CA GLY A 161 22.61 3.74 13.89
C GLY A 161 23.36 4.57 12.86
N VAL A 162 24.33 4.01 12.16
CA VAL A 162 25.07 4.70 11.07
C VAL A 162 24.11 5.04 9.93
N ARG A 163 24.22 6.28 9.44
CA ARG A 163 23.53 6.76 8.22
C ARG A 163 24.58 7.21 7.22
N VAL A 164 24.41 6.82 5.97
CA VAL A 164 25.33 7.12 4.89
C VAL A 164 24.63 7.18 3.54
N ASP A 165 25.05 8.08 2.65
CA ASP A 165 24.60 8.05 1.25
C ASP A 165 25.25 6.85 0.57
N ALA A 166 24.44 5.90 0.11
CA ALA A 166 24.92 4.66 -0.48
C ALA A 166 24.08 4.24 -1.69
N LEU A 167 24.73 3.49 -2.60
CA LEU A 167 24.04 2.77 -3.67
C LEU A 167 23.70 1.36 -3.18
N VAL A 168 22.44 1.13 -2.85
CA VAL A 168 21.96 -0.19 -2.43
C VAL A 168 21.57 -1.02 -3.64
N SER A 169 22.16 -2.21 -3.79
CA SER A 169 21.86 -3.14 -4.88
C SER A 169 21.38 -4.48 -4.35
N ILE A 170 20.31 -5.00 -4.95
CA ILE A 170 19.82 -6.37 -4.70
C ILE A 170 20.33 -7.27 -5.83
N GLN A 171 21.03 -8.34 -5.45
CA GLN A 171 21.67 -9.26 -6.36
C GLN A 171 21.26 -10.71 -6.07
N THR A 172 21.26 -11.53 -7.10
CA THR A 172 21.17 -12.99 -6.98
C THR A 172 22.57 -13.58 -6.72
N ALA A 173 22.63 -14.83 -6.29
CA ALA A 173 23.89 -15.51 -5.94
C ALA A 173 24.90 -15.58 -7.10
N ASP A 174 24.41 -15.56 -8.35
CA ASP A 174 25.23 -15.50 -9.58
C ASP A 174 25.71 -14.09 -9.94
N GLY A 175 25.50 -13.11 -9.05
CA GLY A 175 25.96 -11.72 -9.22
C GLY A 175 25.06 -10.83 -10.08
N LYS A 176 23.94 -11.35 -10.59
CA LYS A 176 23.00 -10.55 -11.40
C LYS A 176 22.24 -9.55 -10.54
N THR A 177 22.36 -8.26 -10.88
CA THR A 177 21.62 -7.18 -10.21
C THR A 177 20.15 -7.19 -10.62
N ALA A 178 19.26 -7.36 -9.66
CA ALA A 178 17.82 -7.31 -9.83
C ALA A 178 17.27 -5.88 -9.72
N ALA A 179 17.83 -5.08 -8.83
CA ALA A 179 17.47 -3.67 -8.64
C ALA A 179 18.59 -2.92 -7.92
N LYS A 180 18.63 -1.61 -8.10
CA LYS A 180 19.49 -0.70 -7.36
C LYS A 180 18.81 0.65 -7.16
N ASP A 181 19.11 1.31 -6.06
CA ASP A 181 18.69 2.69 -5.77
C ASP A 181 19.71 3.38 -4.87
N ARG A 182 19.78 4.72 -4.94
CA ARG A 182 20.75 5.51 -4.19
C ARG A 182 20.04 6.49 -3.27
N GLY A 183 20.57 6.65 -2.06
CA GLY A 183 20.10 7.63 -1.08
C GLY A 183 20.60 7.32 0.32
N GLU A 184 20.01 7.98 1.32
CA GLU A 184 20.38 7.75 2.72
C GLU A 184 20.00 6.34 3.16
N LEU A 185 21.00 5.51 3.39
CA LEU A 185 20.93 4.21 4.02
C LEU A 185 21.05 4.37 5.53
N GLN A 186 20.27 3.63 6.28
CA GLN A 186 20.47 3.44 7.72
C GLN A 186 20.79 1.99 8.03
N ILE A 187 21.90 1.76 8.70
CA ILE A 187 22.26 0.44 9.25
C ILE A 187 21.56 0.27 10.59
N THR A 188 20.99 -0.90 10.79
CA THR A 188 20.32 -1.31 12.04
C THR A 188 20.98 -2.57 12.58
N ASP A 189 20.68 -2.93 13.82
CA ASP A 189 21.15 -4.16 14.45
C ASP A 189 20.69 -5.45 13.74
N TYR A 190 19.56 -5.37 13.00
CA TYR A 190 18.97 -6.51 12.30
C TYR A 190 19.14 -6.45 10.76
N GLY A 191 19.74 -5.39 10.21
CA GLY A 191 19.86 -5.25 8.76
C GLY A 191 19.97 -3.81 8.29
N ILE A 192 19.26 -3.47 7.22
CA ILE A 192 19.34 -2.18 6.55
C ILE A 192 17.95 -1.55 6.35
N SER A 193 17.90 -0.22 6.41
CA SER A 193 16.71 0.61 6.25
C SER A 193 17.05 1.88 5.47
N GLY A 194 16.05 2.72 5.21
CA GLY A 194 16.19 3.96 4.45
C GLY A 194 15.49 3.89 3.10
N ILE A 195 15.37 5.05 2.45
CA ILE A 195 14.62 5.18 1.19
C ILE A 195 15.10 4.23 0.10
N PRO A 196 16.42 4.12 -0.18
CA PRO A 196 16.90 3.22 -1.24
C PRO A 196 16.60 1.76 -0.93
N VAL A 197 16.63 1.36 0.34
CA VAL A 197 16.28 -0.01 0.76
C VAL A 197 14.80 -0.27 0.50
N PHE A 198 13.92 0.67 0.84
CA PHE A 198 12.48 0.55 0.58
C PHE A 198 12.20 0.37 -0.92
N GLN A 199 12.87 1.11 -1.78
CA GLN A 199 12.68 1.04 -3.23
C GLN A 199 13.10 -0.31 -3.82
N VAL A 200 14.17 -0.92 -3.31
CA VAL A 200 14.65 -2.22 -3.81
C VAL A 200 14.04 -3.43 -3.09
N SER A 201 13.40 -3.25 -1.94
CA SER A 201 12.90 -4.32 -1.08
C SER A 201 11.95 -5.29 -1.78
N ARG A 202 11.08 -4.80 -2.67
CA ARG A 202 10.15 -5.65 -3.44
C ARG A 202 10.87 -6.69 -4.30
N TYR A 203 12.03 -6.36 -4.82
CA TYR A 203 12.81 -7.28 -5.65
C TYR A 203 13.44 -8.36 -4.79
N ALA A 204 13.96 -8.01 -3.62
CA ALA A 204 14.42 -8.97 -2.63
C ALA A 204 13.28 -9.90 -2.22
N ALA A 205 12.10 -9.38 -1.90
CA ALA A 205 10.92 -10.16 -1.52
C ALA A 205 10.50 -11.15 -2.63
N LYS A 206 10.49 -10.72 -3.91
CA LYS A 206 10.17 -11.61 -5.05
C LYS A 206 11.20 -12.74 -5.22
N LEU A 207 12.49 -12.44 -5.08
CA LEU A 207 13.54 -13.46 -5.19
C LEU A 207 13.49 -14.46 -4.03
N LEU A 208 13.28 -13.98 -2.80
CA LEU A 208 13.14 -14.84 -1.61
C LEU A 208 11.90 -15.74 -1.70
N ASP A 209 10.78 -15.22 -2.22
CA ASP A 209 9.58 -16.04 -2.45
C ASP A 209 9.83 -17.17 -3.47
N GLN A 210 10.73 -16.95 -4.43
CA GLN A 210 11.22 -17.94 -5.37
C GLN A 210 12.32 -18.87 -4.76
N LYS A 211 12.57 -18.77 -3.45
CA LYS A 211 13.61 -19.52 -2.72
C LYS A 211 15.03 -19.29 -3.27
N LYS A 212 15.28 -18.14 -3.87
CA LYS A 212 16.61 -17.75 -4.33
C LYS A 212 17.40 -17.09 -3.19
N LYS A 213 18.72 -17.35 -3.15
CA LYS A 213 19.62 -16.59 -2.30
C LYS A 213 19.73 -15.16 -2.80
N VAL A 214 19.64 -14.20 -1.89
CA VAL A 214 19.65 -12.77 -2.20
C VAL A 214 20.78 -12.10 -1.44
N LEU A 215 21.54 -11.27 -2.13
CA LEU A 215 22.62 -10.46 -1.58
C LEU A 215 22.22 -8.99 -1.67
N ALA A 216 22.45 -8.24 -0.59
CA ALA A 216 22.43 -6.79 -0.59
C ALA A 216 23.88 -6.27 -0.62
N SER A 217 24.20 -5.49 -1.63
CA SER A 217 25.50 -4.83 -1.78
C SER A 217 25.33 -3.34 -1.55
N LEU A 218 26.29 -2.73 -0.85
CA LEU A 218 26.30 -1.32 -0.46
C LEU A 218 27.50 -0.63 -1.06
#